data_b266fce0a7d468aa658b4756ac356e7e
#
_entry.id   b266fce0a7d468aa658b4756ac356e7e
#
_cell.length_a   1.000
_cell.length_b   1.000
_cell.length_c   1.000
_cell.angle_alpha   90.00
_cell.angle_beta   90.00
_cell.angle_gamma   90.00
#
_symmetry.space_group_name_H-M   'P 1'
#
loop_
_entity.id
_entity.type
_entity.pdbx_description
1 polymer ?
#
loop_
_entity_poly.entity_id
_entity_poly.type
_entity_poly.pdbx_seq_one_letter_code
_entity_poly.pdbx_strand_id
1 'polypeptide(L)'
;MPLRSFARAWAVRFGVVLAGAFLAALLPVGVAHADQQQDPGLKAVVQQAIGAAECFTDHYDSAVWYTLMEPRLRKLVKDKEERLEILKQVYCETHRAGQVRLPPGLVMGVIEVESRFERYAVSSAAAVGLMQVMPFWPERLGMRRYELVRVAPNIRMGCAILRFYLQYEHNDVRKALARYNGSIGRRDYPDKVIYAWTRWNGADDLGFPPLQPRSP
;
A
#
# COMPACT_ATOMS: atom_id res chain seq x y z
N MET A 1 -38.10 -78.23 -22.37
CA MET A 1 -36.74 -77.78 -21.87
C MET A 1 -36.80 -76.35 -21.59
N PRO A 2 -36.78 -75.90 -20.34
CA PRO A 2 -36.91 -74.48 -19.98
C PRO A 2 -35.56 -73.82 -19.79
N LEU A 3 -35.43 -72.66 -20.40
CA LEU A 3 -34.31 -71.73 -20.20
C LEU A 3 -34.44 -70.97 -18.87
N ARG A 4 -33.45 -71.09 -18.01
CA ARG A 4 -33.39 -70.41 -16.74
C ARG A 4 -32.82 -69.02 -16.97
N SER A 5 -33.61 -67.99 -16.63
CA SER A 5 -33.25 -66.59 -16.52
C SER A 5 -32.48 -66.39 -15.28
N PHE A 6 -31.25 -65.79 -15.38
CA PHE A 6 -30.49 -65.24 -14.24
C PHE A 6 -30.68 -63.74 -14.23
N ALA A 7 -31.51 -63.25 -13.32
CA ALA A 7 -31.59 -61.85 -12.97
C ALA A 7 -30.48 -61.56 -11.98
N ARG A 8 -29.49 -60.70 -12.36
CA ARG A 8 -28.51 -60.10 -11.46
C ARG A 8 -29.09 -58.80 -10.93
N ALA A 9 -29.36 -58.77 -9.63
CA ALA A 9 -29.71 -57.59 -8.89
C ALA A 9 -28.47 -56.70 -8.73
N TRP A 10 -28.53 -55.50 -9.25
CA TRP A 10 -27.55 -54.45 -8.98
C TRP A 10 -28.01 -53.70 -7.74
N ALA A 11 -27.27 -53.86 -6.63
CA ALA A 11 -27.42 -53.03 -5.42
C ALA A 11 -26.77 -51.68 -5.68
N VAL A 12 -27.58 -50.66 -5.83
CA VAL A 12 -27.12 -49.26 -5.84
C VAL A 12 -26.79 -48.86 -4.41
N ARG A 13 -25.50 -48.75 -4.11
CA ARG A 13 -25.05 -48.13 -2.87
C ARG A 13 -25.15 -46.60 -2.99
N PHE A 14 -26.12 -46.03 -2.32
CA PHE A 14 -26.16 -44.56 -2.07
C PHE A 14 -25.00 -44.18 -1.18
N GLY A 15 -23.96 -43.61 -1.77
CA GLY A 15 -22.92 -42.92 -1.03
C GLY A 15 -23.47 -41.56 -0.54
N VAL A 16 -23.60 -41.41 0.77
CA VAL A 16 -23.89 -40.11 1.38
C VAL A 16 -22.66 -39.22 1.18
N VAL A 17 -22.76 -38.29 0.24
CA VAL A 17 -21.77 -37.19 0.09
C VAL A 17 -22.07 -36.19 1.20
N LEU A 18 -21.26 -36.24 2.26
CA LEU A 18 -21.19 -35.17 3.25
C LEU A 18 -20.63 -33.92 2.54
N ALA A 19 -21.51 -33.02 2.15
CA ALA A 19 -21.16 -31.68 1.73
C ALA A 19 -20.57 -30.94 2.94
N GLY A 20 -19.24 -30.97 3.07
CA GLY A 20 -18.52 -30.12 4.00
C GLY A 20 -18.76 -28.68 3.59
N ALA A 21 -19.61 -27.98 4.32
CA ALA A 21 -19.75 -26.53 4.22
C ALA A 21 -18.43 -25.92 4.64
N PHE A 22 -17.58 -25.55 3.66
CA PHE A 22 -16.47 -24.61 3.87
C PHE A 22 -17.10 -23.27 4.24
N LEU A 23 -17.27 -23.05 5.55
CA LEU A 23 -17.56 -21.74 6.09
C LEU A 23 -16.28 -20.91 5.87
N ALA A 24 -16.14 -20.29 4.71
CA ALA A 24 -15.14 -19.26 4.49
C ALA A 24 -15.45 -18.15 5.49
N ALA A 25 -14.67 -18.10 6.56
CA ALA A 25 -14.69 -17.00 7.50
C ALA A 25 -14.34 -15.73 6.72
N LEU A 26 -15.36 -15.01 6.28
CA LEU A 26 -15.27 -13.63 5.82
C LEU A 26 -14.84 -12.80 7.04
N LEU A 27 -13.52 -12.74 7.28
CA LEU A 27 -12.99 -11.79 8.24
C LEU A 27 -13.37 -10.40 7.74
N PRO A 28 -13.94 -9.54 8.60
CA PRO A 28 -14.40 -8.25 8.17
C PRO A 28 -13.19 -7.37 7.81
N VAL A 29 -12.91 -7.24 6.53
CA VAL A 29 -11.96 -6.26 5.98
C VAL A 29 -12.37 -4.83 6.39
N GLY A 30 -13.62 -4.65 6.81
CA GLY A 30 -14.18 -3.34 7.16
C GLY A 30 -13.70 -2.74 8.49
N VAL A 31 -13.20 -3.51 9.44
CA VAL A 31 -12.89 -3.01 10.79
C VAL A 31 -11.66 -2.10 10.80
N ALA A 32 -10.63 -2.44 10.06
CA ALA A 32 -9.38 -1.66 10.03
C ALA A 32 -9.55 -0.32 9.26
N HIS A 33 -10.39 -0.28 8.23
CA HIS A 33 -10.70 0.96 7.53
C HIS A 33 -11.64 1.86 8.35
N ALA A 34 -12.50 1.28 9.19
CA ALA A 34 -13.34 2.04 10.10
C ALA A 34 -12.50 2.76 11.17
N ASP A 35 -11.42 2.15 11.65
CA ASP A 35 -10.49 2.76 12.61
C ASP A 35 -9.78 3.99 11.99
N GLN A 36 -9.22 3.86 10.79
CA GLN A 36 -8.67 5.00 10.04
C GLN A 36 -9.70 6.11 9.84
N GLN A 37 -10.92 5.74 9.54
CA GLN A 37 -11.99 6.69 9.27
C GLN A 37 -12.37 7.51 10.49
N GLN A 38 -12.20 7.03 11.69
CA GLN A 38 -12.63 7.69 12.93
C GLN A 38 -11.51 8.42 13.65
N ASP A 39 -10.25 8.27 13.24
CA ASP A 39 -9.11 8.91 13.91
C ASP A 39 -9.00 10.41 13.56
N PRO A 40 -9.31 11.32 14.52
CA PRO A 40 -9.23 12.76 14.28
C PRO A 40 -7.78 13.25 14.15
N GLY A 41 -6.82 12.57 14.80
CA GLY A 41 -5.40 12.91 14.70
C GLY A 41 -4.86 12.63 13.30
N LEU A 42 -5.22 11.47 12.74
CA LEU A 42 -4.86 11.13 11.37
C LEU A 42 -5.50 12.12 10.37
N LYS A 43 -6.77 12.50 10.57
CA LYS A 43 -7.43 13.52 9.73
C LYS A 43 -6.67 14.84 9.74
N ALA A 44 -6.26 15.34 10.90
CA ALA A 44 -5.54 16.61 11.03
C ALA A 44 -4.19 16.57 10.29
N VAL A 45 -3.43 15.46 10.43
CA VAL A 45 -2.15 15.27 9.75
C VAL A 45 -2.31 15.24 8.22
N VAL A 46 -3.29 14.50 7.71
CA VAL A 46 -3.55 14.44 6.26
C VAL A 46 -4.01 15.79 5.73
N GLN A 47 -4.84 16.52 6.46
CA GLN A 47 -5.29 17.86 6.09
C GLN A 47 -4.13 18.84 6.00
N GLN A 48 -3.21 18.83 6.96
CA GLN A 48 -2.00 19.65 6.94
C GLN A 48 -1.06 19.31 5.79
N ALA A 49 -0.97 18.02 5.42
CA ALA A 49 -0.11 17.55 4.34
C ALA A 49 -0.54 18.06 2.95
N ILE A 50 -1.83 18.36 2.74
CA ILE A 50 -2.36 18.77 1.43
C ILE A 50 -1.87 20.15 1.00
N GLY A 51 -1.42 21.02 1.93
CA GLY A 51 -0.78 22.28 1.58
C GLY A 51 0.44 22.08 0.67
N ALA A 52 0.55 22.90 -0.40
CA ALA A 52 1.65 22.81 -1.35
C ALA A 52 3.00 22.99 -0.66
N ALA A 53 3.95 22.10 -0.94
CA ALA A 53 5.36 22.29 -0.56
C ALA A 53 6.19 22.45 -1.85
N GLU A 54 6.98 23.51 -1.91
CA GLU A 54 8.11 23.56 -2.82
C GLU A 54 9.16 22.57 -2.31
N CYS A 55 9.64 21.68 -3.16
CA CYS A 55 10.32 20.50 -2.66
C CYS A 55 11.76 20.30 -3.10
N PHE A 56 12.30 21.13 -3.97
CA PHE A 56 13.69 21.04 -4.36
C PHE A 56 14.47 22.21 -3.81
N THR A 57 15.09 22.04 -2.64
CA THR A 57 16.02 22.99 -2.07
C THR A 57 17.47 22.74 -2.48
N ASP A 58 17.77 21.51 -2.95
CA ASP A 58 19.08 21.11 -3.43
C ASP A 58 19.01 20.42 -4.79
N HIS A 59 19.73 21.00 -5.78
CA HIS A 59 19.81 20.45 -7.14
C HIS A 59 20.64 19.16 -7.21
N TYR A 60 21.63 18.98 -6.33
CA TYR A 60 22.47 17.80 -6.34
C TYR A 60 21.72 16.57 -5.87
N ASP A 61 21.01 16.67 -4.75
CA ASP A 61 20.22 15.56 -4.21
C ASP A 61 19.14 15.10 -5.17
N SER A 62 18.48 16.05 -5.85
CA SER A 62 17.47 15.71 -6.86
C SER A 62 18.08 15.03 -8.09
N ALA A 63 19.25 15.48 -8.55
CA ALA A 63 19.94 14.89 -9.69
C ALA A 63 20.36 13.45 -9.38
N VAL A 64 20.93 13.20 -8.20
CA VAL A 64 21.30 11.85 -7.73
C VAL A 64 20.06 10.96 -7.62
N TRP A 65 18.98 11.45 -7.03
CA TRP A 65 17.72 10.75 -6.91
C TRP A 65 17.17 10.27 -8.27
N TYR A 66 17.06 11.19 -9.23
CA TYR A 66 16.57 10.84 -10.57
C TYR A 66 17.50 9.86 -11.29
N THR A 67 18.81 10.05 -11.20
CA THR A 67 19.81 9.18 -11.84
C THR A 67 19.70 7.73 -11.33
N LEU A 68 19.46 7.55 -10.04
CA LEU A 68 19.35 6.23 -9.44
C LEU A 68 17.98 5.57 -9.67
N MET A 69 16.90 6.34 -9.61
CA MET A 69 15.54 5.78 -9.56
C MET A 69 14.86 5.70 -10.92
N GLU A 70 15.11 6.63 -11.84
CA GLU A 70 14.45 6.63 -13.15
C GLU A 70 14.68 5.34 -13.96
N PRO A 71 15.91 4.81 -14.08
CA PRO A 71 16.14 3.56 -14.81
C PRO A 71 15.43 2.34 -14.20
N ARG A 72 15.21 2.35 -12.88
CA ARG A 72 14.49 1.29 -12.18
C ARG A 72 12.99 1.41 -12.44
N LEU A 73 12.43 2.61 -12.29
CA LEU A 73 11.00 2.86 -12.47
C LEU A 73 10.57 2.71 -13.94
N ARG A 74 11.44 2.96 -14.92
CA ARG A 74 11.17 2.79 -16.36
C ARG A 74 10.76 1.37 -16.74
N LYS A 75 11.15 0.38 -15.95
CA LYS A 75 10.75 -1.02 -16.17
C LYS A 75 9.26 -1.22 -15.87
N LEU A 76 8.69 -0.43 -14.98
CA LEU A 76 7.33 -0.53 -14.47
C LEU A 76 6.38 0.50 -15.11
N VAL A 77 6.80 1.76 -15.19
CA VAL A 77 6.02 2.87 -15.78
C VAL A 77 6.64 3.25 -17.13
N LYS A 78 5.90 3.11 -18.22
CA LYS A 78 6.42 3.35 -19.58
C LYS A 78 6.39 4.82 -19.98
N ASP A 79 5.40 5.57 -19.50
CA ASP A 79 5.31 6.99 -19.73
C ASP A 79 6.39 7.75 -18.97
N LYS A 80 7.14 8.60 -19.68
CA LYS A 80 8.28 9.33 -19.10
C LYS A 80 7.83 10.44 -18.16
N GLU A 81 6.78 11.15 -18.53
CA GLU A 81 6.29 12.29 -17.75
C GLU A 81 5.70 11.81 -16.43
N GLU A 82 4.91 10.74 -16.48
CA GLU A 82 4.38 10.10 -15.29
C GLU A 82 5.49 9.59 -14.35
N ARG A 83 6.54 8.95 -14.91
CA ARG A 83 7.69 8.51 -14.09
C ARG A 83 8.34 9.66 -13.36
N LEU A 84 8.61 10.75 -14.09
CA LEU A 84 9.27 11.93 -13.50
C LEU A 84 8.38 12.60 -12.46
N GLU A 85 7.06 12.65 -12.70
CA GLU A 85 6.10 13.16 -11.72
C GLU A 85 6.06 12.29 -10.44
N ILE A 86 6.02 10.96 -10.58
CA ILE A 86 6.07 10.03 -9.43
C ILE A 86 7.36 10.24 -8.64
N LEU A 87 8.51 10.22 -9.30
CA LEU A 87 9.81 10.40 -8.63
C LEU A 87 9.92 11.75 -7.93
N LYS A 88 9.47 12.82 -8.60
CA LYS A 88 9.40 14.16 -8.01
C LYS A 88 8.57 14.13 -6.74
N GLN A 89 7.37 13.59 -6.81
CA GLN A 89 6.45 13.63 -5.69
C GLN A 89 6.94 12.77 -4.51
N VAL A 90 7.52 11.59 -4.76
CA VAL A 90 8.12 10.78 -3.71
C VAL A 90 9.26 11.53 -3.03
N TYR A 91 10.17 12.13 -3.80
CA TYR A 91 11.25 12.93 -3.23
C TYR A 91 10.71 14.06 -2.35
N CYS A 92 9.75 14.83 -2.85
CA CYS A 92 9.14 15.93 -2.13
C CYS A 92 8.53 15.51 -0.79
N GLU A 93 7.75 14.44 -0.80
CA GLU A 93 7.05 14.00 0.41
C GLU A 93 8.00 13.35 1.43
N THR A 94 9.08 12.75 0.98
CA THR A 94 10.06 12.14 1.88
C THR A 94 11.03 13.15 2.51
N HIS A 95 11.26 14.28 1.85
CA HIS A 95 12.16 15.37 2.32
C HIS A 95 11.40 16.60 2.84
N ARG A 96 10.13 16.48 3.13
CA ARG A 96 9.30 17.60 3.58
C ARG A 96 9.84 18.21 4.89
N ALA A 97 10.16 19.50 4.84
CA ALA A 97 10.67 20.22 6.01
C ALA A 97 9.66 20.22 7.18
N GLY A 98 10.19 20.15 8.41
CA GLY A 98 9.38 20.20 9.63
C GLY A 98 8.57 18.92 9.93
N GLN A 99 8.73 17.87 9.12
CA GLN A 99 8.05 16.59 9.34
C GLN A 99 9.06 15.46 9.58
N VAL A 100 8.59 14.36 10.22
CA VAL A 100 9.39 13.14 10.32
C VAL A 100 9.71 12.63 8.91
N ARG A 101 10.99 12.41 8.66
CA ARG A 101 11.47 11.90 7.37
C ARG A 101 10.95 10.49 7.11
N LEU A 102 10.49 10.26 5.89
CA LEU A 102 10.17 8.92 5.40
C LEU A 102 11.35 8.43 4.55
N PRO A 103 11.80 7.18 4.70
CA PRO A 103 12.74 6.60 3.75
C PRO A 103 12.13 6.55 2.34
N PRO A 104 12.76 7.15 1.32
CA PRO A 104 12.21 7.14 -0.04
C PRO A 104 12.00 5.73 -0.59
N GLY A 105 12.93 4.81 -0.32
CA GLY A 105 12.81 3.41 -0.71
C GLY A 105 11.61 2.71 -0.08
N LEU A 106 11.26 3.03 1.16
CA LEU A 106 10.04 2.54 1.82
C LEU A 106 8.79 3.00 1.06
N VAL A 107 8.72 4.28 0.69
CA VAL A 107 7.57 4.82 -0.06
C VAL A 107 7.46 4.16 -1.43
N MET A 108 8.58 4.00 -2.14
CA MET A 108 8.62 3.27 -3.42
C MET A 108 8.15 1.82 -3.24
N GLY A 109 8.56 1.15 -2.17
CA GLY A 109 8.13 -0.21 -1.83
C GLY A 109 6.64 -0.31 -1.54
N VAL A 110 6.06 0.67 -0.84
CA VAL A 110 4.60 0.76 -0.63
C VAL A 110 3.88 0.90 -1.96
N ILE A 111 4.28 1.85 -2.82
CA ILE A 111 3.64 2.06 -4.14
C ILE A 111 3.72 0.80 -4.99
N GLU A 112 4.86 0.11 -4.98
CA GLU A 112 5.04 -1.13 -5.75
C GLU A 112 4.08 -2.23 -5.28
N VAL A 113 3.91 -2.41 -3.98
CA VAL A 113 3.04 -3.45 -3.41
C VAL A 113 1.56 -3.09 -3.58
N GLU A 114 1.20 -1.83 -3.42
CA GLU A 114 -0.18 -1.35 -3.49
C GLU A 114 -0.74 -1.36 -4.91
N SER A 115 0.00 -0.86 -5.88
CA SER A 115 -0.53 -0.62 -7.23
C SER A 115 0.39 -1.08 -8.36
N ARG A 116 1.62 -1.54 -8.08
CA ARG A 116 2.68 -1.70 -9.09
C ARG A 116 2.93 -0.44 -9.91
N PHE A 117 2.77 0.71 -9.29
CA PHE A 117 2.84 2.03 -9.92
C PHE A 117 1.70 2.32 -10.93
N GLU A 118 0.60 1.59 -10.86
CA GLU A 118 -0.58 1.86 -11.70
C GLU A 118 -1.45 2.94 -11.04
N ARG A 119 -1.42 4.16 -11.59
CA ARG A 119 -2.12 5.32 -11.01
C ARG A 119 -3.65 5.20 -11.01
N TYR A 120 -4.20 4.37 -11.88
CA TYR A 120 -5.65 4.14 -11.99
C TYR A 120 -6.10 2.88 -11.27
N ALA A 121 -5.22 2.20 -10.53
CA ALA A 121 -5.57 1.00 -9.80
C ALA A 121 -6.71 1.25 -8.81
N VAL A 122 -7.69 0.35 -8.79
CA VAL A 122 -8.79 0.34 -7.83
C VAL A 122 -8.89 -1.06 -7.23
N SER A 123 -8.82 -1.16 -5.91
CA SER A 123 -8.96 -2.43 -5.22
C SER A 123 -10.42 -2.84 -5.02
N SER A 124 -10.65 -4.10 -4.64
CA SER A 124 -11.99 -4.59 -4.25
C SER A 124 -12.58 -3.85 -3.05
N ALA A 125 -11.73 -3.25 -2.20
CA ALA A 125 -12.14 -2.41 -1.09
C ALA A 125 -12.31 -0.92 -1.49
N ALA A 126 -12.29 -0.62 -2.79
CA ALA A 126 -12.39 0.73 -3.36
C ALA A 126 -11.21 1.68 -3.03
N ALA A 127 -10.08 1.18 -2.56
CA ALA A 127 -8.85 1.96 -2.46
C ALA A 127 -8.34 2.35 -3.87
N VAL A 128 -7.78 3.56 -4.03
CA VAL A 128 -7.50 4.14 -5.35
C VAL A 128 -6.06 4.63 -5.47
N GLY A 129 -5.47 4.39 -6.62
CA GLY A 129 -4.24 5.02 -7.11
C GLY A 129 -2.96 4.41 -6.58
N LEU A 130 -1.86 5.13 -6.75
CA LEU A 130 -0.49 4.66 -6.51
C LEU A 130 -0.27 4.07 -5.10
N MET A 131 -0.75 4.75 -4.07
CA MET A 131 -0.62 4.33 -2.67
C MET A 131 -1.93 3.75 -2.10
N GLN A 132 -2.90 3.41 -2.95
CA GLN A 132 -4.19 2.80 -2.58
C GLN A 132 -4.89 3.55 -1.42
N VAL A 133 -5.08 4.84 -1.61
CA VAL A 133 -5.74 5.69 -0.62
C VAL A 133 -7.25 5.47 -0.66
N MET A 134 -7.87 5.36 0.51
CA MET A 134 -9.31 5.17 0.63
C MET A 134 -10.09 6.42 0.24
N PRO A 135 -11.21 6.30 -0.53
CA PRO A 135 -11.94 7.44 -1.09
C PRO A 135 -12.64 8.33 -0.05
N PHE A 136 -12.82 7.89 1.18
CA PHE A 136 -13.34 8.75 2.23
C PHE A 136 -12.36 9.89 2.62
N TRP A 137 -11.06 9.76 2.33
CA TRP A 137 -10.08 10.78 2.64
C TRP A 137 -10.31 12.08 1.87
N PRO A 138 -10.35 12.10 0.52
CA PRO A 138 -10.67 13.32 -0.21
C PRO A 138 -12.03 13.92 0.20
N GLU A 139 -13.06 13.10 0.40
CA GLU A 139 -14.38 13.58 0.81
C GLU A 139 -14.34 14.36 2.14
N ARG A 140 -13.62 13.84 3.14
CA ARG A 140 -13.45 14.50 4.44
C ARG A 140 -12.64 15.78 4.39
N LEU A 141 -11.84 15.95 3.36
CA LEU A 141 -10.97 17.10 3.13
C LEU A 141 -11.60 18.10 2.16
N GLY A 142 -12.86 17.89 1.75
CA GLY A 142 -13.54 18.73 0.77
C GLY A 142 -12.97 18.63 -0.65
N MET A 143 -12.25 17.54 -0.93
CA MET A 143 -11.67 17.25 -2.24
C MET A 143 -12.56 16.25 -3.00
N ARG A 144 -12.39 16.19 -4.32
CA ARG A 144 -13.13 15.25 -5.15
C ARG A 144 -12.41 13.90 -5.24
N ARG A 145 -13.14 12.79 -5.34
CA ARG A 145 -12.58 11.43 -5.43
C ARG A 145 -11.59 11.26 -6.58
N TYR A 146 -11.78 11.94 -7.69
CA TYR A 146 -10.87 11.83 -8.84
C TYR A 146 -9.45 12.36 -8.55
N GLU A 147 -9.28 13.14 -7.47
CA GLU A 147 -7.95 13.58 -7.05
C GLU A 147 -7.04 12.39 -6.70
N LEU A 148 -7.63 11.25 -6.31
CA LEU A 148 -6.86 10.05 -5.98
C LEU A 148 -6.19 9.37 -7.18
N VAL A 149 -6.60 9.64 -8.42
CA VAL A 149 -5.89 9.13 -9.60
C VAL A 149 -4.78 10.09 -10.07
N ARG A 150 -4.65 11.25 -9.42
CA ARG A 150 -3.54 12.19 -9.69
C ARG A 150 -2.35 11.82 -8.83
N VAL A 151 -1.16 11.84 -9.44
CA VAL A 151 0.09 11.43 -8.79
C VAL A 151 0.33 12.20 -7.48
N ALA A 152 0.35 13.54 -7.57
CA ALA A 152 0.72 14.37 -6.43
C ALA A 152 -0.26 14.26 -5.23
N PRO A 153 -1.58 14.38 -5.39
CA PRO A 153 -2.50 14.20 -4.27
C PRO A 153 -2.45 12.81 -3.66
N ASN A 154 -2.36 11.76 -4.47
CA ASN A 154 -2.33 10.39 -3.99
C ASN A 154 -1.10 10.09 -3.13
N ILE A 155 0.10 10.37 -3.66
CA ILE A 155 1.36 10.14 -2.93
C ILE A 155 1.41 11.00 -1.65
N ARG A 156 0.96 12.24 -1.71
CA ARG A 156 0.91 13.13 -0.55
C ARG A 156 0.04 12.58 0.57
N MET A 157 -1.18 12.17 0.26
CA MET A 157 -2.09 11.57 1.23
C MET A 157 -1.53 10.25 1.78
N GLY A 158 -1.04 9.36 0.91
CA GLY A 158 -0.47 8.09 1.32
C GLY A 158 0.75 8.27 2.23
N CYS A 159 1.67 9.19 1.91
CA CYS A 159 2.81 9.52 2.75
C CYS A 159 2.41 10.12 4.10
N ALA A 160 1.37 10.96 4.14
CA ALA A 160 0.88 11.53 5.38
C ALA A 160 0.30 10.43 6.30
N ILE A 161 -0.48 9.50 5.76
CA ILE A 161 -1.04 8.35 6.48
C ILE A 161 0.07 7.42 6.98
N LEU A 162 1.05 7.10 6.13
CA LEU A 162 2.19 6.26 6.51
C LEU A 162 3.02 6.89 7.63
N ARG A 163 3.29 8.20 7.52
CA ARG A 163 4.04 8.96 8.52
C ARG A 163 3.32 8.97 9.86
N PHE A 164 2.01 9.19 9.85
CA PHE A 164 1.19 9.13 11.05
C PHE A 164 1.33 7.77 11.75
N TYR A 165 1.22 6.67 11.03
CA TYR A 165 1.35 5.34 11.63
C TYR A 165 2.77 5.01 12.07
N LEU A 166 3.80 5.50 11.41
CA LEU A 166 5.18 5.37 11.89
C LEU A 166 5.37 6.08 13.24
N GLN A 167 4.83 7.28 13.38
CA GLN A 167 4.86 7.99 14.67
C GLN A 167 4.05 7.27 15.74
N TYR A 168 2.83 6.85 15.40
CA TYR A 168 1.93 6.13 16.31
C TYR A 168 2.56 4.82 16.83
N GLU A 169 3.24 4.08 15.96
CA GLU A 169 3.93 2.84 16.31
C GLU A 169 5.40 3.05 16.72
N HIS A 170 5.77 4.27 17.12
CA HIS A 170 7.12 4.59 17.59
C HIS A 170 8.24 4.14 16.63
N ASN A 171 8.05 4.31 15.33
CA ASN A 171 8.93 3.88 14.24
C ASN A 171 9.05 2.34 14.06
N ASP A 172 8.15 1.55 14.65
CA ASP A 172 8.01 0.14 14.28
C ASP A 172 7.38 0.04 12.89
N VAL A 173 8.24 -0.12 11.88
CA VAL A 173 7.83 -0.14 10.47
C VAL A 173 6.82 -1.26 10.19
N ARG A 174 6.99 -2.45 10.79
CA ARG A 174 6.07 -3.57 10.55
C ARG A 174 4.67 -3.28 11.06
N LYS A 175 4.57 -2.73 12.26
CA LYS A 175 3.28 -2.36 12.86
C LYS A 175 2.65 -1.20 12.09
N ALA A 176 3.43 -0.18 11.73
CA ALA A 176 2.96 0.95 10.94
C ALA A 176 2.39 0.50 9.58
N LEU A 177 3.09 -0.38 8.87
CA LEU A 177 2.62 -0.97 7.62
C LEU A 177 1.36 -1.83 7.81
N ALA A 178 1.29 -2.60 8.88
CA ALA A 178 0.08 -3.38 9.21
C ALA A 178 -1.13 -2.48 9.45
N ARG A 179 -0.95 -1.32 10.13
CA ARG A 179 -2.03 -0.32 10.28
C ARG A 179 -2.37 0.35 8.96
N TYR A 180 -1.38 0.70 8.15
CA TYR A 180 -1.59 1.32 6.85
C TYR A 180 -2.50 0.48 5.95
N ASN A 181 -2.25 -0.80 5.89
CA ASN A 181 -3.03 -1.74 5.07
C ASN A 181 -4.28 -2.30 5.80
N GLY A 182 -4.43 -2.05 7.09
CA GLY A 182 -5.52 -2.62 7.88
C GLY A 182 -5.35 -4.09 8.23
N SER A 183 -4.12 -4.60 8.21
CA SER A 183 -3.79 -6.00 8.52
C SER A 183 -3.11 -6.16 9.90
N ILE A 184 -3.61 -5.46 10.91
CA ILE A 184 -3.06 -5.44 12.27
C ILE A 184 -2.89 -6.88 12.78
N GLY A 185 -1.71 -7.19 13.34
CA GLY A 185 -1.36 -8.53 13.82
C GLY A 185 -0.91 -9.51 12.73
N ARG A 186 -0.98 -9.15 11.45
CA ARG A 186 -0.52 -9.98 10.32
C ARG A 186 0.81 -9.46 9.77
N ARG A 187 1.60 -10.37 9.20
CA ARG A 187 2.93 -10.05 8.66
C ARG A 187 2.97 -10.05 7.13
N ASP A 188 1.98 -10.62 6.46
CA ASP A 188 1.98 -10.84 5.01
C ASP A 188 2.22 -9.56 4.21
N TYR A 189 1.49 -8.49 4.54
CA TYR A 189 1.64 -7.21 3.85
C TYR A 189 2.93 -6.47 4.27
N PRO A 190 3.22 -6.29 5.57
CA PRO A 190 4.48 -5.69 5.99
C PRO A 190 5.72 -6.34 5.39
N ASP A 191 5.79 -7.67 5.36
CA ASP A 191 6.94 -8.39 4.83
C ASP A 191 7.08 -8.21 3.30
N LYS A 192 5.97 -8.14 2.55
CA LYS A 192 5.99 -7.80 1.13
C LYS A 192 6.55 -6.41 0.87
N VAL A 193 6.11 -5.41 1.65
CA VAL A 193 6.60 -4.04 1.51
C VAL A 193 8.08 -3.95 1.87
N ILE A 194 8.51 -4.57 2.98
CA ILE A 194 9.91 -4.57 3.39
C ILE A 194 10.78 -5.26 2.32
N TYR A 195 10.32 -6.36 1.74
CA TYR A 195 11.02 -7.01 0.63
C TYR A 195 11.07 -6.11 -0.62
N ALA A 196 9.99 -5.43 -0.98
CA ALA A 196 10.00 -4.45 -2.05
C ALA A 196 10.96 -3.29 -1.76
N TRP A 197 10.98 -2.79 -0.52
CA TRP A 197 11.91 -1.74 -0.08
C TRP A 197 13.37 -2.13 -0.30
N THR A 198 13.78 -3.37 -0.03
CA THR A 198 15.17 -3.80 -0.29
C THR A 198 15.58 -3.64 -1.76
N ARG A 199 14.64 -3.72 -2.69
CA ARG A 199 14.92 -3.48 -4.13
C ARG A 199 15.13 -2.01 -4.48
N TRP A 200 14.60 -1.10 -3.66
CA TRP A 200 14.74 0.35 -3.79
C TRP A 200 15.86 0.91 -2.92
N ASN A 201 16.65 0.05 -2.24
CA ASN A 201 17.85 0.46 -1.51
C ASN A 201 18.81 1.21 -2.44
N GLY A 202 19.47 2.22 -1.91
CA GLY A 202 20.21 3.23 -2.66
C GLY A 202 19.48 4.55 -2.73
N ALA A 203 18.14 4.56 -2.52
CA ALA A 203 17.38 5.78 -2.27
C ALA A 203 17.52 6.24 -0.81
N ASP A 204 17.75 5.31 0.10
CA ASP A 204 17.84 5.58 1.55
C ASP A 204 19.23 6.08 1.94
N ASP A 205 20.27 5.78 1.14
CA ASP A 205 21.66 6.24 1.38
C ASP A 205 21.82 7.75 1.15
N LEU A 206 20.83 8.42 0.59
CA LEU A 206 20.81 9.88 0.42
C LEU A 206 20.47 10.64 1.72
N GLY A 207 21.12 10.25 2.81
CA GLY A 207 21.07 10.97 4.10
C GLY A 207 20.01 10.49 5.09
N PHE A 208 19.50 9.29 4.93
CA PHE A 208 18.66 8.64 5.94
C PHE A 208 19.49 7.69 6.81
N PRO A 209 19.52 7.88 8.13
CA PRO A 209 20.05 6.86 9.01
C PRO A 209 19.18 5.60 8.86
N PRO A 210 19.77 4.41 8.82
CA PRO A 210 19.00 3.17 8.79
C PRO A 210 18.01 3.19 9.97
N LEU A 211 16.75 2.84 9.69
CA LEU A 211 15.77 2.60 10.76
C LEU A 211 16.31 1.46 11.60
N GLN A 212 16.88 1.79 12.75
CA GLN A 212 17.46 0.79 13.64
C GLN A 212 16.34 -0.15 14.11
N PRO A 213 16.50 -1.47 13.93
CA PRO A 213 15.64 -2.40 14.62
C PRO A 213 15.85 -2.16 16.11
N ARG A 214 14.76 -1.96 16.87
CA ARG A 214 14.87 -1.94 18.33
C ARG A 214 15.49 -3.26 18.78
N SER A 215 16.54 -3.15 19.55
CA SER A 215 17.03 -4.28 20.35
C SER A 215 15.87 -4.87 21.15
N PRO A 216 15.82 -6.19 21.32
CA PRO A 216 14.76 -6.91 22.00
C PRO A 216 14.61 -6.47 23.46
#